data_c9a2d1034c3444d58dc98936cc67f154
#
_entry.id   c9a2d1034c3444d58dc98936cc67f154
#
_cell.length_a   1.000
_cell.length_b   1.000
_cell.length_c   1.000
_cell.angle_alpha   90.00
_cell.angle_beta   90.00
_cell.angle_gamma   90.00
#
_symmetry.space_group_name_H-M   'P 1'
#
loop_
_entity.id
_entity.type
_entity.pdbx_description
1 polymer ?
#
loop_
_entity_poly.entity_id
_entity_poly.type
_entity_poly.pdbx_seq_one_letter_code
_entity_poly.pdbx_strand_id
1 'polypeptide(L)'
;QAVEALLDAKRVLAIVRKQDTPFLTALCARQDAFVVDLDDPAPALGCVVMASGLGRRFGGNKLMADFCGAPLIANALALAALPLLACRIVVTRSEEVEALCNAQGVPVLRHAQPYRSDTVRLGLAALLGKEPALRGCLFLPGDQPLLTQQSVEALALAAAPDAIVRLCAADGTPGSPVLFGADYFSELLHLPDGRGGNAVARAHLASVCLVSARNDAELRDVDTREDLNQLRQLTNR
;
A
#
# COMPACT_ATOMS: atom_id res chain seq x y z
N GLN A 1 -20.90 30.90 6.10
CA GLN A 1 -19.72 31.26 6.92
C GLN A 1 -18.86 30.06 7.25
N ALA A 2 -19.36 28.97 7.87
CA ALA A 2 -18.55 27.78 8.18
C ALA A 2 -18.08 27.02 6.91
N VAL A 3 -18.93 26.93 5.91
CA VAL A 3 -18.66 26.31 4.60
C VAL A 3 -17.62 27.14 3.81
N GLU A 4 -17.75 28.47 3.80
CA GLU A 4 -16.79 29.37 3.15
C GLU A 4 -15.41 29.29 3.79
N ALA A 5 -15.33 29.24 5.12
CA ALA A 5 -14.05 29.06 5.84
C ALA A 5 -13.36 27.72 5.53
N LEU A 6 -14.12 26.64 5.26
CA LEU A 6 -13.59 25.35 4.83
C LEU A 6 -13.10 25.39 3.37
N LEU A 7 -13.75 26.16 2.49
CA LEU A 7 -13.32 26.31 1.11
C LEU A 7 -12.04 27.14 0.96
N ASP A 8 -11.73 27.99 1.94
CA ASP A 8 -10.49 28.81 1.98
C ASP A 8 -9.32 28.11 2.68
N ALA A 9 -9.55 26.99 3.34
CA ALA A 9 -8.49 26.26 4.04
C ALA A 9 -7.52 25.59 3.05
N LYS A 10 -6.22 25.53 3.40
CA LYS A 10 -5.18 24.91 2.55
C LYS A 10 -5.27 23.39 2.45
N ARG A 11 -5.91 22.72 3.40
CA ARG A 11 -6.23 21.29 3.40
C ARG A 11 -7.54 21.08 4.11
N VAL A 12 -8.46 20.32 3.50
CA VAL A 12 -9.77 20.05 4.05
C VAL A 12 -9.97 18.54 4.18
N LEU A 13 -10.29 18.07 5.38
CA LEU A 13 -10.93 16.78 5.60
C LEU A 13 -12.41 17.08 5.88
N ALA A 14 -13.30 16.69 4.96
CA ALA A 14 -14.73 16.84 5.14
C ALA A 14 -15.38 15.47 5.35
N ILE A 15 -16.10 15.34 6.45
CA ILE A 15 -16.97 14.20 6.71
C ILE A 15 -18.40 14.66 6.41
N VAL A 16 -19.02 14.06 5.41
CA VAL A 16 -20.30 14.51 4.85
C VAL A 16 -21.31 13.37 4.75
N ARG A 17 -22.56 13.71 4.50
CA ARG A 17 -23.61 12.77 4.10
C ARG A 17 -24.14 13.13 2.72
N LYS A 18 -24.61 12.15 1.98
CA LYS A 18 -25.09 12.26 0.58
C LYS A 18 -26.10 13.38 0.31
N GLN A 19 -26.84 13.80 1.34
CA GLN A 19 -27.82 14.91 1.27
C GLN A 19 -27.18 16.31 1.15
N ASP A 20 -25.85 16.44 1.34
CA ASP A 20 -25.13 17.73 1.23
C ASP A 20 -24.54 17.96 -0.19
N THR A 21 -25.22 17.48 -1.21
CA THR A 21 -24.75 17.39 -2.60
C THR A 21 -24.10 18.67 -3.19
N PRO A 22 -24.63 19.90 -3.01
CA PRO A 22 -23.99 21.11 -3.56
C PRO A 22 -22.63 21.39 -2.91
N PHE A 23 -22.50 21.11 -1.62
CA PHE A 23 -21.28 21.30 -0.87
C PHE A 23 -20.23 20.22 -1.24
N LEU A 24 -20.66 18.97 -1.39
CA LEU A 24 -19.84 17.86 -1.89
C LEU A 24 -19.24 18.16 -3.25
N THR A 25 -20.02 18.66 -4.19
CA THR A 25 -19.54 19.00 -5.54
C THR A 25 -18.44 20.07 -5.50
N ALA A 26 -18.59 21.09 -4.65
CA ALA A 26 -17.58 22.13 -4.48
C ALA A 26 -16.30 21.61 -3.82
N LEU A 27 -16.41 20.68 -2.82
CA LEU A 27 -15.27 20.07 -2.16
C LEU A 27 -14.53 19.06 -3.06
N CYS A 28 -15.25 18.22 -3.80
CA CYS A 28 -14.66 17.26 -4.72
C CYS A 28 -13.95 17.93 -5.91
N ALA A 29 -14.29 19.16 -6.24
CA ALA A 29 -13.59 19.96 -7.25
C ALA A 29 -12.20 20.46 -6.77
N ARG A 30 -11.91 20.38 -5.48
CA ARG A 30 -10.62 20.79 -4.90
C ARG A 30 -9.61 19.62 -4.91
N GLN A 31 -8.40 19.88 -5.38
CA GLN A 31 -7.30 18.89 -5.39
C GLN A 31 -6.72 18.61 -3.99
N ASP A 32 -7.02 19.44 -3.00
CA ASP A 32 -6.51 19.37 -1.63
C ASP A 32 -7.55 18.98 -0.58
N ALA A 33 -8.76 18.58 -1.01
CA ALA A 33 -9.85 18.16 -0.14
C ALA A 33 -9.99 16.62 -0.11
N PHE A 34 -10.05 16.07 1.09
CA PHE A 34 -10.46 14.68 1.33
C PHE A 34 -11.91 14.66 1.78
N VAL A 35 -12.76 13.97 1.03
CA VAL A 35 -14.19 13.87 1.32
C VAL A 35 -14.52 12.45 1.75
N VAL A 36 -15.06 12.28 2.95
CA VAL A 36 -15.58 11.00 3.47
C VAL A 36 -17.11 11.11 3.52
N ASP A 37 -17.79 10.33 2.68
CA ASP A 37 -19.26 10.21 2.74
C ASP A 37 -19.63 9.13 3.77
N LEU A 38 -20.36 9.52 4.81
CA LEU A 38 -20.82 8.59 5.85
C LEU A 38 -21.92 7.64 5.37
N ASP A 39 -22.60 7.97 4.28
CA ASP A 39 -23.65 7.15 3.68
C ASP A 39 -23.09 6.17 2.61
N ASP A 40 -21.83 6.35 2.19
CA ASP A 40 -21.12 5.39 1.34
C ASP A 40 -20.19 4.55 2.24
N PRO A 41 -20.42 3.26 2.38
CA PRO A 41 -19.54 2.44 3.21
C PRO A 41 -18.10 2.59 2.71
N ALA A 42 -17.18 2.83 3.65
CA ALA A 42 -15.75 2.91 3.33
C ALA A 42 -15.37 1.77 2.38
N PRO A 43 -14.67 2.06 1.27
CA PRO A 43 -14.35 1.02 0.29
C PRO A 43 -13.61 -0.11 0.99
N ALA A 44 -14.09 -1.35 0.82
CA ALA A 44 -13.38 -2.51 1.33
C ALA A 44 -12.03 -2.60 0.62
N LEU A 45 -10.95 -2.31 1.35
CA LEU A 45 -9.59 -2.36 0.84
C LEU A 45 -8.90 -3.63 1.30
N GLY A 46 -8.22 -4.31 0.37
CA GLY A 46 -7.34 -5.43 0.67
C GLY A 46 -5.88 -5.00 0.75
N CYS A 47 -5.04 -5.81 1.40
CA CYS A 47 -3.60 -5.61 1.44
C CYS A 47 -2.84 -6.90 1.10
N VAL A 48 -1.98 -6.83 0.08
CA VAL A 48 -0.99 -7.86 -0.24
C VAL A 48 0.38 -7.40 0.24
N VAL A 49 0.92 -8.06 1.26
CA VAL A 49 2.31 -7.86 1.67
C VAL A 49 3.22 -8.64 0.72
N MET A 50 4.06 -7.91 -0.02
CA MET A 50 4.96 -8.41 -1.04
C MET A 50 6.26 -8.94 -0.40
N ALA A 51 6.32 -10.24 -0.12
CA ALA A 51 7.41 -10.86 0.65
C ALA A 51 8.15 -11.96 -0.13
N SER A 52 8.08 -11.96 -1.47
CA SER A 52 8.65 -13.03 -2.33
C SER A 52 10.06 -12.72 -2.85
N GLY A 53 10.70 -11.64 -2.40
CA GLY A 53 12.07 -11.27 -2.79
C GLY A 53 13.09 -12.29 -2.28
N LEU A 54 14.06 -12.72 -3.13
CA LEU A 54 15.07 -13.72 -2.78
C LEU A 54 16.26 -13.16 -1.98
N GLY A 55 16.35 -11.85 -1.78
CA GLY A 55 17.45 -11.23 -1.03
C GLY A 55 18.86 -11.54 -1.56
N ARG A 56 19.03 -11.76 -2.88
CA ARG A 56 20.32 -12.19 -3.47
C ARG A 56 21.45 -11.23 -3.15
N ARG A 57 21.22 -9.91 -3.22
CA ARG A 57 22.21 -8.88 -2.88
C ARG A 57 22.46 -8.77 -1.38
N PHE A 58 21.49 -9.13 -0.59
CA PHE A 58 21.58 -9.14 0.88
C PHE A 58 22.39 -10.34 1.41
N GLY A 59 22.48 -11.42 0.65
CA GLY A 59 23.16 -12.66 1.02
C GLY A 59 22.38 -13.52 2.00
N GLY A 60 21.04 -13.53 1.90
CA GLY A 60 20.15 -14.33 2.74
C GLY A 60 18.73 -13.76 2.77
N ASN A 61 17.91 -14.27 3.69
CA ASN A 61 16.55 -13.80 3.87
C ASN A 61 16.52 -12.45 4.57
N LYS A 62 16.51 -11.36 3.78
CA LYS A 62 16.52 -10.00 4.31
C LYS A 62 15.31 -9.67 5.19
N LEU A 63 14.15 -10.28 4.91
CA LEU A 63 12.91 -10.01 5.63
C LEU A 63 12.93 -10.52 7.08
N MET A 64 13.80 -11.52 7.36
CA MET A 64 14.03 -12.05 8.69
C MET A 64 15.23 -11.41 9.40
N ALA A 65 15.96 -10.51 8.72
CA ALA A 65 17.05 -9.79 9.37
C ALA A 65 16.51 -8.89 10.49
N ASP A 66 17.26 -8.83 11.59
CA ASP A 66 16.91 -7.93 12.69
C ASP A 66 16.90 -6.47 12.23
N PHE A 67 15.82 -5.74 12.51
CA PHE A 67 15.73 -4.29 12.38
C PHE A 67 15.20 -3.71 13.69
N CYS A 68 16.10 -3.13 14.47
CA CYS A 68 15.79 -2.51 15.77
C CYS A 68 15.03 -3.47 16.74
N GLY A 69 15.45 -4.74 16.80
CA GLY A 69 14.90 -5.73 17.73
C GLY A 69 13.73 -6.56 17.20
N ALA A 70 13.35 -6.39 15.92
CA ALA A 70 12.30 -7.18 15.27
C ALA A 70 12.74 -7.60 13.84
N PRO A 71 12.12 -8.64 13.24
CA PRO A 71 12.34 -8.95 11.84
C PRO A 71 11.97 -7.78 10.94
N LEU A 72 12.74 -7.53 9.87
CA LEU A 72 12.53 -6.41 8.95
C LEU A 72 11.08 -6.31 8.44
N ILE A 73 10.43 -7.44 8.18
CA ILE A 73 9.03 -7.51 7.71
C ILE A 73 8.02 -7.06 8.76
N ALA A 74 8.37 -6.97 10.05
CA ALA A 74 7.44 -6.72 11.14
C ALA A 74 6.64 -5.42 10.96
N ASN A 75 7.28 -4.36 10.45
CA ASN A 75 6.58 -3.11 10.14
C ASN A 75 5.48 -3.30 9.09
N ALA A 76 5.76 -4.01 8.00
CA ALA A 76 4.76 -4.27 6.96
C ALA A 76 3.60 -5.13 7.50
N LEU A 77 3.86 -6.10 8.40
CA LEU A 77 2.81 -6.90 9.03
C LEU A 77 1.91 -6.04 9.94
N ALA A 78 2.49 -5.11 10.70
CA ALA A 78 1.75 -4.17 11.52
C ALA A 78 0.88 -3.22 10.68
N LEU A 79 1.45 -2.64 9.62
CA LEU A 79 0.72 -1.76 8.70
C LEU A 79 -0.42 -2.48 7.96
N ALA A 80 -0.20 -3.73 7.55
CA ALA A 80 -1.25 -4.54 6.92
C ALA A 80 -2.39 -4.91 7.89
N ALA A 81 -2.20 -4.71 9.20
CA ALA A 81 -3.21 -4.97 10.23
C ALA A 81 -4.09 -3.75 10.55
N LEU A 82 -3.88 -2.62 9.89
CA LEU A 82 -4.66 -1.41 10.14
C LEU A 82 -6.16 -1.64 9.89
N PRO A 83 -7.05 -1.11 10.75
CA PRO A 83 -8.50 -1.36 10.65
C PRO A 83 -9.15 -0.92 9.34
N LEU A 84 -8.51 0.03 8.62
CA LEU A 84 -8.98 0.50 7.31
C LEU A 84 -8.78 -0.54 6.19
N LEU A 85 -8.02 -1.62 6.44
CA LEU A 85 -7.78 -2.73 5.51
C LEU A 85 -8.66 -3.92 5.91
N ALA A 86 -9.72 -4.18 5.14
CA ALA A 86 -10.74 -5.20 5.45
C ALA A 86 -10.16 -6.63 5.48
N CYS A 87 -9.17 -6.89 4.64
CA CYS A 87 -8.47 -8.16 4.61
C CYS A 87 -7.01 -8.00 4.17
N ARG A 88 -6.18 -8.96 4.56
CA ARG A 88 -4.75 -8.98 4.25
C ARG A 88 -4.26 -10.38 3.93
N ILE A 89 -3.15 -10.44 3.18
CA ILE A 89 -2.40 -11.67 2.94
C ILE A 89 -0.92 -11.35 2.72
N VAL A 90 -0.05 -12.17 3.29
CA VAL A 90 1.38 -12.15 2.99
C VAL A 90 1.65 -13.15 1.87
N VAL A 91 2.32 -12.73 0.81
CA VAL A 91 2.73 -13.63 -0.28
C VAL A 91 4.24 -13.76 -0.28
N THR A 92 4.73 -14.98 -0.06
CA THR A 92 6.15 -15.24 0.16
C THR A 92 6.64 -16.49 -0.56
N ARG A 93 7.97 -16.57 -0.74
CA ARG A 93 8.68 -17.82 -1.12
C ARG A 93 9.50 -18.38 0.02
N SER A 94 9.56 -17.68 1.15
CA SER A 94 10.36 -18.04 2.31
C SER A 94 9.55 -18.85 3.30
N GLU A 95 10.09 -20.01 3.68
CA GLU A 95 9.55 -20.85 4.75
C GLU A 95 9.63 -20.16 6.12
N GLU A 96 10.68 -19.39 6.37
CA GLU A 96 10.85 -18.65 7.62
C GLU A 96 9.81 -17.54 7.78
N VAL A 97 9.48 -16.81 6.68
CA VAL A 97 8.42 -15.80 6.69
C VAL A 97 7.05 -16.46 6.87
N GLU A 98 6.80 -17.61 6.22
CA GLU A 98 5.57 -18.38 6.41
C GLU A 98 5.43 -18.82 7.87
N ALA A 99 6.49 -19.38 8.48
CA ALA A 99 6.49 -19.80 9.88
C ALA A 99 6.21 -18.62 10.83
N LEU A 100 6.84 -17.47 10.60
CA LEU A 100 6.57 -16.24 11.37
C LEU A 100 5.11 -15.81 11.27
N CYS A 101 4.56 -15.77 10.06
CA CYS A 101 3.17 -15.39 9.83
C CYS A 101 2.20 -16.36 10.54
N ASN A 102 2.42 -17.64 10.41
CA ASN A 102 1.60 -18.68 11.05
C ASN A 102 1.64 -18.55 12.59
N ALA A 103 2.82 -18.30 13.17
CA ALA A 103 2.97 -18.09 14.61
C ALA A 103 2.22 -16.86 15.12
N GLN A 104 2.02 -15.85 14.27
CA GLN A 104 1.28 -14.62 14.58
C GLN A 104 -0.19 -14.63 14.12
N GLY A 105 -0.68 -15.73 13.54
CA GLY A 105 -2.04 -15.82 12.99
C GLY A 105 -2.28 -14.90 11.79
N VAL A 106 -1.22 -14.52 11.05
CA VAL A 106 -1.32 -13.67 9.85
C VAL A 106 -1.54 -14.55 8.62
N PRO A 107 -2.58 -14.30 7.82
CA PRO A 107 -2.81 -15.05 6.57
C PRO A 107 -1.59 -14.98 5.65
N VAL A 108 -1.11 -16.13 5.22
CA VAL A 108 0.08 -16.24 4.37
C VAL A 108 -0.15 -17.25 3.25
N LEU A 109 0.41 -16.96 2.08
CA LEU A 109 0.45 -17.84 0.91
C LEU A 109 1.90 -18.02 0.49
N ARG A 110 2.42 -19.25 0.64
CA ARG A 110 3.74 -19.61 0.12
C ARG A 110 3.63 -20.17 -1.29
N HIS A 111 4.55 -19.77 -2.17
CA HIS A 111 4.62 -20.25 -3.55
C HIS A 111 6.07 -20.45 -4.01
N ALA A 112 6.24 -21.22 -5.10
CA ALA A 112 7.53 -21.47 -5.72
C ALA A 112 7.75 -20.72 -7.05
N GLN A 113 6.74 -19.96 -7.50
CA GLN A 113 6.76 -19.27 -8.78
C GLN A 113 7.88 -18.21 -8.84
N PRO A 114 8.56 -18.04 -10.01
CA PRO A 114 9.80 -17.26 -10.06
C PRO A 114 9.59 -15.75 -10.16
N TYR A 115 8.44 -15.27 -10.60
CA TYR A 115 8.26 -13.89 -11.01
C TYR A 115 7.57 -13.02 -9.94
N ARG A 116 7.85 -11.72 -9.99
CA ARG A 116 7.13 -10.72 -9.16
C ARG A 116 5.65 -10.62 -9.53
N SER A 117 5.29 -10.85 -10.79
CA SER A 117 3.90 -10.95 -11.24
C SER A 117 3.11 -12.03 -10.50
N ASP A 118 3.76 -13.14 -10.15
CA ASP A 118 3.09 -14.22 -9.42
C ASP A 118 2.64 -13.76 -8.03
N THR A 119 3.49 -13.00 -7.33
CA THR A 119 3.16 -12.44 -6.01
C THR A 119 1.92 -11.53 -6.09
N VAL A 120 1.82 -10.71 -7.15
CA VAL A 120 0.67 -9.82 -7.38
C VAL A 120 -0.57 -10.66 -7.70
N ARG A 121 -0.49 -11.56 -8.69
CA ARG A 121 -1.61 -12.40 -9.14
C ARG A 121 -2.16 -13.27 -8.01
N LEU A 122 -1.28 -14.00 -7.32
CA LEU A 122 -1.65 -14.93 -6.25
C LEU A 122 -2.26 -14.20 -5.04
N GLY A 123 -1.64 -13.08 -4.66
CA GLY A 123 -2.11 -12.29 -3.53
C GLY A 123 -3.49 -11.69 -3.79
N LEU A 124 -3.67 -11.05 -4.94
CA LEU A 124 -4.96 -10.46 -5.32
C LEU A 124 -6.05 -11.53 -5.48
N ALA A 125 -5.76 -12.65 -6.15
CA ALA A 125 -6.72 -13.76 -6.31
C ALA A 125 -7.15 -14.33 -4.95
N ALA A 126 -6.21 -14.51 -4.02
CA ALA A 126 -6.51 -15.02 -2.68
C ALA A 126 -7.38 -14.04 -1.86
N LEU A 127 -7.16 -12.72 -2.00
CA LEU A 127 -8.00 -11.73 -1.34
C LEU A 127 -9.40 -11.67 -1.93
N LEU A 128 -9.54 -11.68 -3.27
CA LEU A 128 -10.84 -11.71 -3.95
C LEU A 128 -11.65 -12.98 -3.66
N GLY A 129 -10.97 -14.10 -3.41
CA GLY A 129 -11.62 -15.33 -2.96
C GLY A 129 -12.22 -15.22 -1.54
N LYS A 130 -11.71 -14.33 -0.70
CA LYS A 130 -12.21 -14.07 0.67
C LYS A 130 -13.21 -12.93 0.71
N GLU A 131 -12.94 -11.87 -0.02
CA GLU A 131 -13.72 -10.64 -0.08
C GLU A 131 -13.92 -10.23 -1.55
N PRO A 132 -14.94 -10.76 -2.22
CA PRO A 132 -15.20 -10.45 -3.62
C PRO A 132 -15.62 -8.99 -3.86
N ALA A 133 -16.08 -8.29 -2.82
CA ALA A 133 -16.52 -6.89 -2.88
C ALA A 133 -15.39 -5.87 -2.71
N LEU A 134 -14.12 -6.29 -2.76
CA LEU A 134 -12.99 -5.36 -2.66
C LEU A 134 -13.06 -4.25 -3.73
N ARG A 135 -12.92 -3.02 -3.28
CA ARG A 135 -12.91 -1.80 -4.10
C ARG A 135 -11.50 -1.30 -4.40
N GLY A 136 -10.49 -1.83 -3.71
CA GLY A 136 -9.08 -1.54 -3.95
C GLY A 136 -8.17 -2.52 -3.25
N CYS A 137 -6.90 -2.58 -3.70
CA CYS A 137 -5.88 -3.44 -3.12
C CYS A 137 -4.54 -2.69 -3.01
N LEU A 138 -4.04 -2.61 -1.79
CA LEU A 138 -2.71 -2.08 -1.47
C LEU A 138 -1.66 -3.18 -1.65
N PHE A 139 -0.64 -2.93 -2.47
CA PHE A 139 0.55 -3.76 -2.60
C PHE A 139 1.68 -3.16 -1.76
N LEU A 140 1.90 -3.74 -0.60
CA LEU A 140 2.78 -3.25 0.44
C LEU A 140 4.12 -4.00 0.41
N PRO A 141 5.28 -3.34 0.14
CA PRO A 141 6.58 -3.98 0.21
C PRO A 141 6.90 -4.44 1.65
N GLY A 142 7.44 -5.66 1.77
CA GLY A 142 7.86 -6.21 3.07
C GLY A 142 9.21 -5.68 3.57
N ASP A 143 9.91 -4.90 2.76
CA ASP A 143 11.30 -4.45 2.96
C ASP A 143 11.46 -2.94 3.09
N GLN A 144 10.37 -2.21 3.38
CA GLN A 144 10.36 -0.77 3.70
C GLN A 144 10.09 -0.56 5.20
N PRO A 145 11.13 -0.65 6.05
CA PRO A 145 10.92 -0.65 7.51
C PRO A 145 10.53 0.69 8.10
N LEU A 146 10.72 1.80 7.39
CA LEU A 146 10.43 3.15 7.85
C LEU A 146 9.10 3.70 7.35
N LEU A 147 8.35 2.92 6.55
CA LEU A 147 7.01 3.31 6.11
C LEU A 147 6.10 3.53 7.31
N THR A 148 5.36 4.65 7.31
CA THR A 148 4.51 5.05 8.43
C THR A 148 3.05 4.66 8.24
N GLN A 149 2.33 4.54 9.34
CA GLN A 149 0.88 4.34 9.35
C GLN A 149 0.17 5.49 8.62
N GLN A 150 0.59 6.74 8.87
CA GLN A 150 -0.04 7.91 8.24
C GLN A 150 0.07 7.90 6.72
N SER A 151 1.19 7.41 6.17
CA SER A 151 1.36 7.27 4.72
C SER A 151 0.43 6.19 4.14
N VAL A 152 0.23 5.07 4.85
CA VAL A 152 -0.73 4.03 4.45
C VAL A 152 -2.18 4.55 4.54
N GLU A 153 -2.52 5.28 5.60
CA GLU A 153 -3.83 5.90 5.76
C GLU A 153 -4.11 6.92 4.64
N ALA A 154 -3.12 7.73 4.29
CA ALA A 154 -3.26 8.71 3.21
C ALA A 154 -3.49 8.03 1.83
N LEU A 155 -2.81 6.90 1.55
CA LEU A 155 -3.09 6.10 0.35
C LEU A 155 -4.53 5.55 0.35
N ALA A 156 -4.97 5.03 1.49
CA ALA A 156 -6.31 4.46 1.62
C ALA A 156 -7.42 5.52 1.49
N LEU A 157 -7.20 6.71 2.04
CA LEU A 157 -8.14 7.83 1.91
C LEU A 157 -8.26 8.35 0.46
N ALA A 158 -7.21 8.21 -0.34
CA ALA A 158 -7.21 8.58 -1.76
C ALA A 158 -7.73 7.45 -2.67
N ALA A 159 -8.13 6.30 -2.11
CA ALA A 159 -8.56 5.15 -2.89
C ALA A 159 -9.89 5.41 -3.60
N ALA A 160 -9.93 5.12 -4.90
CA ALA A 160 -11.15 5.07 -5.71
C ALA A 160 -11.06 3.88 -6.67
N PRO A 161 -12.19 3.32 -7.15
CA PRO A 161 -12.17 2.15 -8.04
C PRO A 161 -11.36 2.35 -9.33
N ASP A 162 -11.35 3.56 -9.86
CA ASP A 162 -10.68 3.99 -11.08
C ASP A 162 -9.31 4.67 -10.84
N ALA A 163 -8.81 4.68 -9.58
CA ALA A 163 -7.56 5.33 -9.22
C ALA A 163 -6.41 4.31 -9.00
N ILE A 164 -5.19 4.76 -9.33
CA ILE A 164 -3.93 4.11 -8.95
C ILE A 164 -3.18 5.07 -8.04
N VAL A 165 -3.20 4.81 -6.73
CA VAL A 165 -2.62 5.73 -5.73
C VAL A 165 -1.23 5.25 -5.35
N ARG A 166 -0.24 6.15 -5.39
CA ARG A 166 1.17 5.84 -5.09
C ARG A 166 1.77 6.82 -4.11
N LEU A 167 2.62 6.32 -3.21
CA LEU A 167 3.51 7.22 -2.50
C LEU A 167 4.54 7.81 -3.46
N CYS A 168 4.91 9.06 -3.21
CA CYS A 168 6.01 9.73 -3.92
C CYS A 168 6.94 10.45 -2.93
N ALA A 169 8.18 10.64 -3.37
CA ALA A 169 9.15 11.49 -2.67
C ALA A 169 8.76 12.98 -2.75
N ALA A 170 9.47 13.82 -2.01
CA ALA A 170 9.23 15.27 -1.97
C ALA A 170 9.40 15.93 -3.35
N ASP A 171 10.22 15.36 -4.24
CA ASP A 171 10.42 15.81 -5.61
C ASP A 171 9.36 15.29 -6.62
N GLY A 172 8.35 14.53 -6.12
CA GLY A 172 7.32 13.91 -6.94
C GLY A 172 7.72 12.59 -7.57
N THR A 173 8.92 12.05 -7.30
CA THR A 173 9.34 10.73 -7.81
C THR A 173 8.44 9.63 -7.26
N PRO A 174 7.72 8.86 -8.12
CA PRO A 174 6.80 7.83 -7.66
C PRO A 174 7.53 6.64 -7.03
N GLY A 175 7.09 6.25 -5.84
CA GLY A 175 7.59 5.11 -5.06
C GLY A 175 6.56 4.00 -4.84
N SER A 176 6.77 3.24 -3.79
CA SER A 176 5.88 2.23 -3.22
C SER A 176 5.58 2.61 -1.76
N PRO A 177 4.47 2.14 -1.20
CA PRO A 177 3.43 1.24 -1.71
C PRO A 177 2.59 1.81 -2.85
N VAL A 178 1.83 0.91 -3.51
CA VAL A 178 0.87 1.28 -4.56
C VAL A 178 -0.47 0.64 -4.23
N LEU A 179 -1.53 1.43 -4.27
CA LEU A 179 -2.91 0.97 -4.17
C LEU A 179 -3.54 1.04 -5.56
N PHE A 180 -4.13 -0.05 -6.00
CA PHE A 180 -4.91 -0.11 -7.23
C PHE A 180 -6.38 -0.22 -6.91
N GLY A 181 -7.21 0.59 -7.54
CA GLY A 181 -8.64 0.48 -7.54
C GLY A 181 -9.13 -0.78 -8.29
N ALA A 182 -10.37 -1.17 -8.04
CA ALA A 182 -10.94 -2.43 -8.54
C ALA A 182 -10.97 -2.52 -10.07
N ASP A 183 -11.03 -1.41 -10.79
CA ASP A 183 -11.05 -1.37 -12.26
C ASP A 183 -9.78 -1.97 -12.87
N TYR A 184 -8.68 -1.99 -12.11
CA TYR A 184 -7.38 -2.55 -12.54
C TYR A 184 -7.16 -4.01 -12.13
N PHE A 185 -8.08 -4.63 -11.39
CA PHE A 185 -7.89 -6.00 -10.88
C PHE A 185 -7.75 -7.02 -12.01
N SER A 186 -8.52 -6.86 -13.09
CA SER A 186 -8.41 -7.77 -14.25
C SER A 186 -7.01 -7.73 -14.86
N GLU A 187 -6.43 -6.54 -15.04
CA GLU A 187 -5.07 -6.40 -15.60
C GLU A 187 -4.01 -6.96 -14.65
N LEU A 188 -4.17 -6.73 -13.34
CA LEU A 188 -3.24 -7.25 -12.32
C LEU A 188 -3.27 -8.78 -12.22
N LEU A 189 -4.45 -9.40 -12.37
CA LEU A 189 -4.60 -10.85 -12.41
C LEU A 189 -4.01 -11.50 -13.66
N HIS A 190 -3.92 -10.73 -14.77
CA HIS A 190 -3.37 -11.19 -16.04
C HIS A 190 -2.00 -10.58 -16.36
N LEU A 191 -1.25 -10.09 -15.36
CA LEU A 191 0.09 -9.55 -15.56
C LEU A 191 0.97 -10.56 -16.29
N PRO A 192 1.69 -10.15 -17.36
CA PRO A 192 2.68 -11.00 -18.00
C PRO A 192 3.84 -11.34 -17.04
N ASP A 193 4.47 -12.48 -17.26
CA ASP A 193 5.61 -12.92 -16.48
C ASP A 193 6.73 -11.87 -16.43
N GLY A 194 7.28 -11.66 -15.26
CA GLY A 194 8.33 -10.66 -15.01
C GLY A 194 7.85 -9.20 -14.96
N ARG A 195 6.58 -8.91 -15.26
CA ARG A 195 6.00 -7.58 -15.08
C ARG A 195 5.45 -7.42 -13.65
N GLY A 196 5.49 -6.22 -13.12
CA GLY A 196 4.86 -5.87 -11.84
C GLY A 196 3.73 -4.86 -12.06
N GLY A 197 3.02 -4.47 -10.99
CA GLY A 197 1.97 -3.45 -11.03
C GLY A 197 2.39 -2.12 -11.67
N ASN A 198 3.69 -1.79 -11.67
CA ASN A 198 4.21 -0.64 -12.41
C ASN A 198 3.91 -0.67 -13.92
N ALA A 199 3.71 -1.84 -14.52
CA ALA A 199 3.33 -1.92 -15.93
C ALA A 199 1.91 -1.38 -16.14
N VAL A 200 0.97 -1.73 -15.25
CA VAL A 200 -0.41 -1.20 -15.26
C VAL A 200 -0.40 0.31 -14.98
N ALA A 201 0.31 0.76 -13.94
CA ALA A 201 0.39 2.19 -13.63
C ALA A 201 0.95 3.04 -14.79
N ARG A 202 1.90 2.51 -15.57
CA ARG A 202 2.43 3.21 -16.76
C ARG A 202 1.46 3.22 -17.92
N ALA A 203 0.60 2.21 -18.05
CA ALA A 203 -0.42 2.18 -19.09
C ALA A 203 -1.57 3.17 -18.79
N HIS A 204 -1.78 3.52 -17.53
CA HIS A 204 -2.89 4.35 -17.05
C HIS A 204 -2.41 5.60 -16.30
N LEU A 205 -1.47 6.37 -16.88
CA LEU A 205 -0.87 7.54 -16.23
C LEU A 205 -1.89 8.60 -15.80
N ALA A 206 -2.99 8.75 -16.52
CA ALA A 206 -4.05 9.70 -16.20
C ALA A 206 -4.81 9.34 -14.91
N SER A 207 -4.79 8.08 -14.51
CA SER A 207 -5.44 7.58 -13.29
C SER A 207 -4.46 7.50 -12.10
N VAL A 208 -3.19 7.87 -12.30
CA VAL A 208 -2.19 7.84 -11.22
C VAL A 208 -2.34 9.08 -10.36
N CYS A 209 -2.66 8.86 -9.07
CA CYS A 209 -2.67 9.87 -8.02
C CYS A 209 -1.42 9.70 -7.14
N LEU A 210 -0.67 10.78 -6.95
CA LEU A 210 0.52 10.78 -6.10
C LEU A 210 0.18 11.33 -4.71
N VAL A 211 0.57 10.60 -3.67
CA VAL A 211 0.48 10.98 -2.27
C VAL A 211 1.89 11.15 -1.74
N SER A 212 2.23 12.32 -1.24
CA SER A 212 3.56 12.58 -0.69
C SER A 212 3.81 11.75 0.57
N ALA A 213 4.93 11.03 0.61
CA ALA A 213 5.44 10.42 1.83
C ALA A 213 5.73 11.51 2.87
N ARG A 214 5.68 11.20 4.15
CA ARG A 214 6.03 12.16 5.22
C ARG A 214 7.50 12.55 5.17
N ASN A 215 8.33 11.60 4.77
CA ASN A 215 9.74 11.82 4.47
C ASN A 215 10.21 10.77 3.45
N ASP A 216 11.27 11.07 2.72
CA ASP A 216 11.78 10.21 1.65
C ASP A 216 12.39 8.90 2.17
N ALA A 217 12.72 8.81 3.46
CA ALA A 217 13.24 7.58 4.05
C ALA A 217 12.18 6.46 4.09
N GLU A 218 10.89 6.80 4.10
CA GLU A 218 9.79 5.84 4.03
C GLU A 218 9.81 5.00 2.74
N LEU A 219 10.33 5.57 1.65
CA LEU A 219 10.35 4.95 0.33
C LEU A 219 11.59 4.06 0.10
N ARG A 220 12.51 4.00 1.08
CA ARG A 220 13.75 3.25 0.96
C ARG A 220 13.55 1.76 1.24
N ASP A 221 13.86 0.94 0.24
CA ASP A 221 13.94 -0.51 0.37
C ASP A 221 15.27 -0.92 1.02
N VAL A 222 15.25 -2.00 1.79
CA VAL A 222 16.47 -2.69 2.21
C VAL A 222 16.83 -3.74 1.16
N ASP A 223 17.88 -3.51 0.39
CA ASP A 223 18.37 -4.44 -0.62
C ASP A 223 19.71 -5.09 -0.24
N THR A 224 20.51 -4.40 0.56
CA THR A 224 21.82 -4.82 1.03
C THR A 224 21.94 -4.71 2.54
N ARG A 225 23.00 -5.29 3.12
CA ARG A 225 23.31 -5.11 4.56
C ARG A 225 23.68 -3.67 4.89
N GLU A 226 24.26 -2.95 3.93
CA GLU A 226 24.58 -1.54 4.06
C GLU A 226 23.30 -0.70 4.18
N ASP A 227 22.29 -0.95 3.33
CA ASP A 227 20.99 -0.27 3.43
C ASP A 227 20.36 -0.48 4.81
N LEU A 228 20.39 -1.73 5.31
CA LEU A 228 19.88 -2.07 6.63
C LEU A 228 20.56 -1.23 7.73
N ASN A 229 21.90 -1.13 7.69
CA ASN A 229 22.66 -0.38 8.69
C ASN A 229 22.37 1.13 8.61
N GLN A 230 22.29 1.68 7.40
CA GLN A 230 21.96 3.10 7.21
C GLN A 230 20.55 3.43 7.74
N LEU A 231 19.54 2.58 7.48
CA LEU A 231 18.18 2.82 7.95
C LEU A 231 18.06 2.67 9.47
N ARG A 232 18.81 1.75 10.10
CA ARG A 232 18.89 1.66 11.57
C ARG A 232 19.42 2.94 12.22
N GLN A 233 20.39 3.62 11.57
CA GLN A 233 20.91 4.88 12.08
C GLN A 233 19.90 6.03 12.05
N LEU A 234 18.94 5.99 11.13
CA LEU A 234 17.86 6.99 11.05
C LEU A 234 16.84 6.83 12.18
N THR A 235 16.62 5.61 12.69
CA THR A 235 15.68 5.35 13.80
C THR A 235 16.25 5.67 15.18
N ASN A 236 17.56 5.78 15.30
CA ASN A 236 18.24 6.06 16.57
C ASN A 236 18.52 7.58 16.81
N ARG A 237 17.98 8.44 15.94
CA ARG A 237 18.07 9.91 16.05
C ARG A 237 16.72 10.50 16.45
#